data_b1388847229c295fb3fca17981e217e1
#
_entry.id   b1388847229c295fb3fca17981e217e1
#
_cell.length_a   1.000
_cell.length_b   1.000
_cell.length_c   1.000
_cell.angle_alpha   90.00
_cell.angle_beta   90.00
_cell.angle_gamma   90.00
#
_symmetry.space_group_name_H-M   'P 1'
#
loop_
_entity.id
_entity.type
_entity.pdbx_description
1 polymer ?
#
loop_
_entity_poly.entity_id
_entity_poly.type
_entity_poly.pdbx_seq_one_letter_code
_entity_poly.pdbx_strand_id
1 'polypeptide(L)'
;MKTMTRVLLATALLSVVGCKSELDGKPVAKVGDAKGDVKPATDAKADAKADTKADAPAVTRTLKADATASSIGFVGAKITGDHKGDFKTFTGEATVAGTVAQSVKFSIETGSVTSDAEDLTTHLKGPDFFDVAKFPKAEFSSTKVEAKAAGDANYEITGDLDLHGVKKSITFPAKITVDERGAKGTTEFKINRKDFQIVYAGKADDLIKDEVLLKISLAFTG
;
A
#
# COMPACT_ATOMS: atom_id res chain seq x y z
N MET A 1 -48.70 47.23 -32.05
CA MET A 1 -47.77 46.94 -30.94
C MET A 1 -47.90 45.44 -30.66
N LYS A 2 -46.86 44.61 -31.04
CA LYS A 2 -46.85 43.16 -30.84
C LYS A 2 -45.91 42.86 -29.68
N THR A 3 -46.43 42.43 -28.55
CA THR A 3 -45.70 41.98 -27.38
C THR A 3 -45.16 40.55 -27.62
N MET A 4 -43.84 40.38 -27.71
CA MET A 4 -43.15 39.10 -27.74
C MET A 4 -42.90 38.61 -26.31
N THR A 5 -43.60 37.56 -25.91
CA THR A 5 -43.35 36.83 -24.65
C THR A 5 -42.16 35.88 -24.86
N ARG A 6 -41.06 36.13 -24.15
CA ARG A 6 -39.90 35.24 -24.11
C ARG A 6 -40.14 34.16 -23.04
N VAL A 7 -40.26 32.89 -23.48
CA VAL A 7 -40.28 31.72 -22.61
C VAL A 7 -38.83 31.38 -22.28
N LEU A 8 -38.42 31.53 -21.02
CA LEU A 8 -37.14 31.03 -20.49
C LEU A 8 -37.32 29.52 -20.21
N LEU A 9 -36.64 28.70 -21.01
CA LEU A 9 -36.51 27.28 -20.76
C LEU A 9 -35.35 27.07 -19.73
N ALA A 10 -35.67 26.79 -18.47
CA ALA A 10 -34.70 26.44 -17.44
C ALA A 10 -34.36 24.95 -17.58
N THR A 11 -33.19 24.65 -18.14
CA THR A 11 -32.62 23.31 -18.15
C THR A 11 -32.03 23.03 -16.77
N ALA A 12 -32.72 22.24 -15.95
CA ALA A 12 -32.18 21.69 -14.71
C ALA A 12 -31.15 20.61 -15.06
N LEU A 13 -29.84 20.92 -14.85
CA LEU A 13 -28.80 19.91 -14.82
C LEU A 13 -28.99 19.06 -13.56
N LEU A 14 -29.50 17.84 -13.69
CA LEU A 14 -29.38 16.83 -12.64
C LEU A 14 -27.92 16.41 -12.56
N SER A 15 -27.19 16.93 -11.59
CA SER A 15 -25.90 16.40 -11.20
C SER A 15 -26.14 15.08 -10.45
N VAL A 16 -25.90 13.96 -11.12
CA VAL A 16 -25.80 12.66 -10.48
C VAL A 16 -24.54 12.68 -9.60
N VAL A 17 -24.71 12.93 -8.30
CA VAL A 17 -23.67 12.72 -7.30
C VAL A 17 -23.55 11.21 -7.12
N GLY A 18 -22.77 10.55 -7.96
CA GLY A 18 -22.36 9.17 -7.74
C GLY A 18 -21.54 9.12 -6.45
N CYS A 19 -21.88 8.25 -5.51
CA CYS A 19 -21.04 7.96 -4.34
C CYS A 19 -19.68 7.50 -4.85
N LYS A 20 -18.65 8.36 -4.73
CA LYS A 20 -17.26 8.00 -5.02
C LYS A 20 -16.77 7.07 -3.93
N SER A 21 -16.34 5.86 -4.31
CA SER A 21 -15.59 4.97 -3.43
C SER A 21 -14.21 5.57 -3.11
N GLU A 22 -13.69 5.31 -1.92
CA GLU A 22 -12.34 5.74 -1.52
C GLU A 22 -11.24 5.11 -2.40
N LEU A 23 -11.56 4.03 -3.11
CA LEU A 23 -10.68 3.37 -4.07
C LEU A 23 -10.52 4.13 -5.40
N ASP A 24 -11.44 5.05 -5.71
CA ASP A 24 -11.47 5.71 -7.02
C ASP A 24 -10.27 6.65 -7.19
N GLY A 25 -9.61 6.55 -8.34
CA GLY A 25 -8.45 7.37 -8.68
C GLY A 25 -7.14 7.00 -7.97
N LYS A 26 -7.13 5.98 -7.12
CA LYS A 26 -5.89 5.49 -6.48
C LYS A 26 -5.08 4.62 -7.42
N PRO A 27 -3.74 4.71 -7.39
CA PRO A 27 -2.87 3.89 -8.23
C PRO A 27 -3.05 2.40 -7.93
N VAL A 28 -2.94 1.56 -8.95
CA VAL A 28 -2.92 0.11 -8.82
C VAL A 28 -1.46 -0.33 -8.81
N ALA A 29 -1.05 -1.16 -7.84
CA ALA A 29 0.26 -1.75 -7.83
C ALA A 29 0.44 -2.66 -9.05
N LYS A 30 1.63 -2.65 -9.63
CA LYS A 30 1.99 -3.64 -10.65
C LYS A 30 2.31 -4.93 -9.91
N VAL A 31 1.60 -6.01 -10.23
CA VAL A 31 1.79 -7.32 -9.62
C VAL A 31 2.45 -8.25 -10.64
N GLY A 32 3.49 -8.96 -10.22
CA GLY A 32 4.23 -9.93 -11.01
C GLY A 32 4.63 -11.13 -10.16
N ASP A 33 5.23 -12.13 -10.78
CA ASP A 33 5.76 -13.26 -10.01
C ASP A 33 7.00 -12.83 -9.23
N ALA A 34 7.09 -13.24 -7.96
CA ALA A 34 8.28 -13.04 -7.16
C ALA A 34 9.44 -13.82 -7.80
N LYS A 35 10.57 -13.18 -8.00
CA LYS A 35 11.80 -13.88 -8.39
C LYS A 35 12.21 -14.71 -7.17
N GLY A 36 12.22 -16.03 -7.32
CA GLY A 36 12.54 -16.98 -6.24
C GLY A 36 13.78 -16.57 -5.47
N ASP A 37 13.82 -16.96 -4.19
CA ASP A 37 14.78 -16.60 -3.14
C ASP A 37 16.18 -16.22 -3.64
N VAL A 38 16.44 -14.95 -3.77
CA VAL A 38 17.79 -14.44 -3.91
C VAL A 38 18.35 -14.34 -2.49
N LYS A 39 19.17 -15.35 -2.12
CA LYS A 39 20.08 -15.30 -0.95
C LYS A 39 20.70 -13.90 -0.88
N PRO A 40 20.83 -13.27 0.29
CA PRO A 40 21.44 -11.95 0.41
C PRO A 40 22.79 -11.95 -0.31
N ALA A 41 22.89 -11.15 -1.36
CA ALA A 41 24.14 -10.94 -2.06
C ALA A 41 25.02 -10.05 -1.19
N THR A 42 25.96 -10.68 -0.47
CA THR A 42 27.23 -10.06 -0.14
C THR A 42 28.01 -9.98 -1.45
N ASP A 43 28.52 -8.79 -1.75
CA ASP A 43 29.42 -8.45 -2.86
C ASP A 43 28.79 -8.35 -4.26
N ALA A 44 28.27 -7.18 -4.58
CA ALA A 44 28.15 -6.72 -5.96
C ALA A 44 29.06 -5.49 -6.15
N LYS A 45 30.20 -5.73 -6.79
CA LYS A 45 31.13 -4.73 -7.28
C LYS A 45 30.39 -3.91 -8.36
N ALA A 46 30.23 -2.63 -8.12
CA ALA A 46 29.59 -1.72 -9.04
C ALA A 46 30.59 -1.26 -10.10
N ASP A 47 30.37 -1.62 -11.36
CA ASP A 47 30.86 -0.86 -12.50
C ASP A 47 29.69 -0.09 -13.10
N ALA A 48 29.56 1.16 -12.72
CA ALA A 48 28.79 2.14 -13.49
C ALA A 48 29.44 3.52 -13.27
N LYS A 49 30.14 3.96 -14.31
CA LYS A 49 30.73 5.28 -14.45
C LYS A 49 29.63 6.31 -14.64
N ALA A 50 29.43 7.15 -13.65
CA ALA A 50 28.75 8.43 -13.78
C ALA A 50 29.49 9.44 -12.91
N ASP A 51 30.06 10.46 -13.58
CA ASP A 51 30.69 11.61 -12.98
C ASP A 51 29.68 12.38 -12.13
N THR A 52 29.82 12.28 -10.81
CA THR A 52 29.30 13.26 -9.86
C THR A 52 30.22 13.28 -8.64
N LYS A 53 30.72 14.49 -8.34
CA LYS A 53 31.48 14.98 -7.20
C LYS A 53 31.43 14.04 -5.98
N ALA A 54 32.60 13.53 -5.61
CA ALA A 54 32.79 12.68 -4.42
C ALA A 54 32.38 13.42 -3.16
N ASP A 55 31.17 13.11 -2.68
CA ASP A 55 30.76 13.36 -1.31
C ASP A 55 31.24 12.18 -0.45
N ALA A 56 31.59 12.44 0.83
CA ALA A 56 32.03 11.39 1.75
C ALA A 56 31.02 10.23 1.76
N PRO A 57 31.47 8.96 2.00
CA PRO A 57 30.57 7.82 1.97
C PRO A 57 29.42 8.05 2.95
N ALA A 58 28.19 8.12 2.44
CA ALA A 58 27.03 8.38 3.26
C ALA A 58 26.87 7.27 4.31
N VAL A 59 26.78 7.66 5.58
CA VAL A 59 26.62 6.71 6.69
C VAL A 59 25.32 5.94 6.50
N THR A 60 25.43 4.62 6.43
CA THR A 60 24.27 3.72 6.37
C THR A 60 23.74 3.48 7.77
N ARG A 61 22.42 3.65 7.95
CA ARG A 61 21.72 3.41 9.21
C ARG A 61 20.58 2.43 9.00
N THR A 62 20.38 1.52 9.95
CA THR A 62 19.18 0.69 10.04
C THR A 62 18.25 1.27 11.09
N LEU A 63 17.03 1.56 10.69
CA LEU A 63 16.00 2.18 11.51
C LEU A 63 14.89 1.17 11.77
N LYS A 64 14.27 1.22 12.95
CA LYS A 64 13.12 0.36 13.31
C LYS A 64 11.82 1.13 13.22
N ALA A 65 10.76 0.44 12.83
CA ALA A 65 9.42 1.03 12.80
C ALA A 65 8.95 1.36 14.21
N ASP A 66 8.48 2.59 14.38
CA ASP A 66 7.75 3.03 15.57
C ASP A 66 6.28 2.68 15.37
N ALA A 67 5.82 1.62 16.01
CA ALA A 67 4.43 1.15 15.88
C ALA A 67 3.40 2.17 16.41
N THR A 68 3.81 3.07 17.32
CA THR A 68 2.89 4.09 17.86
C THR A 68 2.68 5.28 16.93
N ALA A 69 3.67 5.55 16.06
CA ALA A 69 3.64 6.60 15.06
C ALA A 69 3.36 6.08 13.65
N SER A 70 3.01 4.80 13.52
CA SER A 70 2.79 4.11 12.25
C SER A 70 1.40 3.48 12.17
N SER A 71 0.92 3.31 10.94
CA SER A 71 -0.35 2.62 10.66
C SER A 71 -0.27 1.82 9.37
N ILE A 72 -0.89 0.64 9.38
CA ILE A 72 -1.10 -0.19 8.20
C ILE A 72 -2.58 -0.52 8.12
N GLY A 73 -3.28 0.12 7.21
CA GLY A 73 -4.71 -0.01 7.03
C GLY A 73 -5.10 -0.40 5.61
N PHE A 74 -6.36 -0.76 5.44
CA PHE A 74 -6.93 -1.08 4.15
C PHE A 74 -8.38 -0.59 4.03
N VAL A 75 -8.84 -0.46 2.79
CA VAL A 75 -10.25 -0.24 2.47
C VAL A 75 -10.69 -1.31 1.48
N GLY A 76 -11.64 -2.13 1.89
CA GLY A 76 -12.36 -3.06 1.03
C GLY A 76 -13.70 -2.48 0.63
N ALA A 77 -14.12 -2.68 -0.62
CA ALA A 77 -15.37 -2.14 -1.14
C ALA A 77 -16.32 -3.25 -1.57
N LYS A 78 -17.60 -3.03 -1.36
CA LYS A 78 -18.72 -3.81 -1.92
C LYS A 78 -19.60 -2.90 -2.76
N ILE A 79 -20.67 -3.47 -3.35
CA ILE A 79 -21.64 -2.70 -4.13
C ILE A 79 -22.29 -1.61 -3.26
N THR A 80 -22.60 -1.94 -2.00
CA THR A 80 -23.36 -1.08 -1.08
C THR A 80 -22.50 -0.11 -0.27
N GLY A 81 -21.16 -0.25 -0.25
CA GLY A 81 -20.29 0.64 0.50
C GLY A 81 -18.88 0.10 0.73
N ASP A 82 -18.10 0.89 1.42
CA ASP A 82 -16.70 0.60 1.74
C ASP A 82 -16.58 0.23 3.23
N HIS A 83 -15.68 -0.69 3.54
CA HIS A 83 -15.27 -1.04 4.91
C HIS A 83 -13.79 -0.74 5.11
N LYS A 84 -13.44 -0.19 6.27
CA LYS A 84 -12.07 0.13 6.66
C LYS A 84 -11.58 -0.84 7.72
N GLY A 85 -10.31 -1.18 7.62
CA GLY A 85 -9.66 -2.00 8.63
C GLY A 85 -8.20 -1.62 8.79
N ASP A 86 -7.61 -2.09 9.90
CA ASP A 86 -6.22 -1.87 10.27
C ASP A 86 -5.62 -3.14 10.83
N PHE A 87 -4.29 -3.23 10.75
CA PHE A 87 -3.50 -4.21 11.50
C PHE A 87 -2.83 -3.51 12.68
N LYS A 88 -3.08 -4.02 13.88
CA LYS A 88 -2.61 -3.40 15.13
C LYS A 88 -1.21 -3.81 15.54
N THR A 89 -0.73 -4.97 15.04
CA THR A 89 0.57 -5.53 15.42
C THR A 89 1.41 -5.77 14.18
N PHE A 90 2.52 -5.07 14.09
CA PHE A 90 3.50 -5.22 13.02
C PHE A 90 4.89 -4.79 13.50
N THR A 91 5.90 -5.23 12.80
CA THR A 91 7.29 -4.80 12.97
C THR A 91 7.85 -4.39 11.62
N GLY A 92 8.90 -3.57 11.60
CA GLY A 92 9.52 -3.16 10.35
C GLY A 92 10.91 -2.61 10.57
N GLU A 93 11.71 -2.66 9.51
CA GLU A 93 13.03 -2.05 9.44
C GLU A 93 13.20 -1.34 8.10
N ALA A 94 13.90 -0.23 8.13
CA ALA A 94 14.32 0.50 6.93
C ALA A 94 15.82 0.75 6.99
N THR A 95 16.49 0.63 5.84
CA THR A 95 17.89 1.02 5.69
C THR A 95 17.96 2.31 4.90
N VAL A 96 18.72 3.28 5.39
CA VAL A 96 18.94 4.57 4.74
C VAL A 96 20.44 4.85 4.63
N ALA A 97 20.86 5.52 3.56
CA ALA A 97 22.23 6.03 3.36
C ALA A 97 22.16 7.56 3.26
N GLY A 98 22.64 8.25 4.29
CA GLY A 98 22.42 9.68 4.42
C GLY A 98 20.94 10.00 4.46
N THR A 99 20.43 10.72 3.44
CA THR A 99 19.01 11.08 3.28
C THR A 99 18.28 10.21 2.24
N VAL A 100 18.91 9.13 1.76
CA VAL A 100 18.36 8.27 0.70
C VAL A 100 17.87 6.95 1.30
N ALA A 101 16.60 6.60 1.01
CA ALA A 101 16.04 5.30 1.38
C ALA A 101 16.64 4.21 0.48
N GLN A 102 17.10 3.10 1.10
CA GLN A 102 17.75 1.97 0.40
C GLN A 102 16.88 0.72 0.40
N SER A 103 16.26 0.42 1.53
CA SER A 103 15.42 -0.75 1.66
C SER A 103 14.37 -0.56 2.75
N VAL A 104 13.30 -1.33 2.65
CA VAL A 104 12.27 -1.46 3.69
C VAL A 104 11.78 -2.89 3.75
N LYS A 105 11.57 -3.40 4.97
CA LYS A 105 10.88 -4.66 5.22
C LYS A 105 9.93 -4.49 6.39
N PHE A 106 8.82 -5.21 6.36
CA PHE A 106 7.89 -5.28 7.48
C PHE A 106 7.18 -6.64 7.54
N SER A 107 6.77 -7.00 8.74
CA SER A 107 6.00 -8.20 9.04
C SER A 107 4.78 -7.80 9.86
N ILE A 108 3.61 -8.26 9.45
CA ILE A 108 2.31 -7.95 10.02
C ILE A 108 1.75 -9.24 10.62
N GLU A 109 1.27 -9.18 11.87
CA GLU A 109 0.48 -10.26 12.47
C GLU A 109 -0.96 -10.19 11.93
N THR A 110 -1.36 -11.11 11.06
CA THR A 110 -2.67 -11.10 10.40
C THR A 110 -3.83 -11.21 11.40
N GLY A 111 -3.61 -11.91 12.52
CA GLY A 111 -4.58 -12.02 13.60
C GLY A 111 -4.88 -10.71 14.34
N SER A 112 -4.04 -9.67 14.14
CA SER A 112 -4.23 -8.33 14.70
C SER A 112 -5.20 -7.46 13.89
N VAL A 113 -5.78 -7.99 12.80
CA VAL A 113 -6.73 -7.27 11.96
C VAL A 113 -7.96 -6.83 12.76
N THR A 114 -8.37 -5.59 12.53
CA THR A 114 -9.63 -5.01 13.00
C THR A 114 -10.34 -4.33 11.85
N SER A 115 -11.64 -4.15 11.94
CA SER A 115 -12.42 -3.38 10.97
C SER A 115 -13.45 -2.50 11.69
N ASP A 116 -14.14 -1.68 10.91
CA ASP A 116 -15.22 -0.79 11.33
C ASP A 116 -16.51 -1.54 11.76
N ALA A 117 -16.54 -2.90 11.63
CA ALA A 117 -17.62 -3.76 12.09
C ALA A 117 -17.04 -5.02 12.76
N GLU A 118 -17.57 -5.38 13.95
CA GLU A 118 -17.04 -6.50 14.74
C GLU A 118 -17.24 -7.85 14.06
N ASP A 119 -18.43 -8.07 13.46
CA ASP A 119 -18.72 -9.29 12.70
C ASP A 119 -17.77 -9.43 11.49
N LEU A 120 -17.47 -8.32 10.80
CA LEU A 120 -16.50 -8.31 9.71
C LEU A 120 -15.10 -8.59 10.23
N THR A 121 -14.70 -8.04 11.38
CA THR A 121 -13.40 -8.34 12.00
C THR A 121 -13.24 -9.84 12.25
N THR A 122 -14.27 -10.49 12.76
CA THR A 122 -14.28 -11.94 12.98
C THR A 122 -14.19 -12.72 11.68
N HIS A 123 -14.96 -12.31 10.67
CA HIS A 123 -14.96 -12.95 9.34
C HIS A 123 -13.61 -12.80 8.62
N LEU A 124 -12.97 -11.63 8.71
CA LEU A 124 -11.66 -11.37 8.12
C LEU A 124 -10.58 -12.32 8.66
N LYS A 125 -10.67 -12.76 9.91
CA LYS A 125 -9.74 -13.72 10.51
C LYS A 125 -9.96 -15.16 10.03
N GLY A 126 -11.12 -15.44 9.47
CA GLY A 126 -11.52 -16.77 9.01
C GLY A 126 -10.92 -17.19 7.67
N PRO A 127 -11.22 -18.44 7.25
CA PRO A 127 -10.64 -19.05 6.05
C PRO A 127 -11.09 -18.42 4.73
N ASP A 128 -12.15 -17.63 4.73
CA ASP A 128 -12.63 -16.90 3.55
C ASP A 128 -11.72 -15.70 3.18
N PHE A 129 -10.91 -15.23 4.15
CA PHE A 129 -10.06 -14.04 3.98
C PHE A 129 -8.62 -14.32 4.38
N PHE A 130 -8.19 -13.92 5.60
CA PHE A 130 -6.78 -14.05 5.98
C PHE A 130 -6.39 -15.44 6.46
N ASP A 131 -7.35 -16.29 6.87
CA ASP A 131 -7.10 -17.63 7.42
C ASP A 131 -5.93 -17.61 8.43
N VAL A 132 -6.07 -16.77 9.45
CA VAL A 132 -4.97 -16.42 10.37
C VAL A 132 -4.38 -17.63 11.12
N ALA A 133 -5.13 -18.72 11.18
CA ALA A 133 -4.65 -19.98 11.74
C ALA A 133 -3.59 -20.65 10.88
N LYS A 134 -3.68 -20.52 9.54
CA LYS A 134 -2.71 -21.05 8.59
C LYS A 134 -1.67 -20.04 8.18
N PHE A 135 -2.07 -18.77 8.05
CA PHE A 135 -1.24 -17.67 7.57
C PHE A 135 -1.17 -16.56 8.63
N PRO A 136 -0.47 -16.80 9.75
CA PRO A 136 -0.44 -15.86 10.87
C PRO A 136 0.29 -14.56 10.56
N LYS A 137 1.06 -14.50 9.46
CA LYS A 137 1.83 -13.33 9.06
C LYS A 137 1.61 -12.96 7.60
N ALA A 138 1.71 -11.66 7.34
CA ALA A 138 1.96 -11.12 6.00
C ALA A 138 3.29 -10.37 6.03
N GLU A 139 4.14 -10.55 5.01
CA GLU A 139 5.50 -10.03 5.00
C GLU A 139 5.79 -9.30 3.70
N PHE A 140 6.50 -8.19 3.80
CA PHE A 140 7.00 -7.45 2.65
C PHE A 140 8.50 -7.21 2.80
N SER A 141 9.24 -7.41 1.70
CA SER A 141 10.65 -7.07 1.60
C SER A 141 10.92 -6.38 0.27
N SER A 142 11.41 -5.15 0.32
CA SER A 142 11.78 -4.44 -0.91
C SER A 142 12.98 -5.12 -1.58
N THR A 143 12.88 -5.25 -2.90
CA THR A 143 13.98 -5.69 -3.78
C THR A 143 14.62 -4.51 -4.50
N LYS A 144 13.90 -3.38 -4.60
CA LYS A 144 14.34 -2.16 -5.24
C LYS A 144 13.64 -0.94 -4.66
N VAL A 145 14.39 0.11 -4.37
CA VAL A 145 13.88 1.42 -3.93
C VAL A 145 14.53 2.48 -4.81
N GLU A 146 13.74 3.14 -5.63
CA GLU A 146 14.21 4.12 -6.60
C GLU A 146 13.61 5.49 -6.35
N ALA A 147 14.44 6.54 -6.36
CA ALA A 147 13.96 7.90 -6.40
C ALA A 147 13.24 8.14 -7.74
N LYS A 148 11.94 8.40 -7.70
CA LYS A 148 11.10 8.60 -8.89
C LYS A 148 9.90 9.45 -8.54
N ALA A 149 9.83 10.64 -9.11
CA ALA A 149 8.69 11.52 -8.92
C ALA A 149 7.46 11.00 -9.70
N ALA A 150 6.34 10.86 -9.00
CA ALA A 150 5.05 10.50 -9.58
C ALA A 150 3.91 11.11 -8.75
N GLY A 151 3.35 12.23 -9.19
CA GLY A 151 2.41 13.02 -8.39
C GLY A 151 3.07 13.49 -7.09
N ASP A 152 2.46 13.15 -5.94
CA ASP A 152 3.02 13.48 -4.62
C ASP A 152 4.10 12.49 -4.14
N ALA A 153 4.27 11.37 -4.83
CA ALA A 153 5.31 10.39 -4.53
C ALA A 153 6.67 10.84 -5.06
N ASN A 154 7.73 10.48 -4.36
CA ASN A 154 9.12 10.75 -4.74
C ASN A 154 9.97 9.48 -4.85
N TYR A 155 9.37 8.32 -4.58
CA TYR A 155 9.98 7.00 -4.73
C TYR A 155 9.04 6.02 -5.42
N GLU A 156 9.60 5.06 -6.15
CA GLU A 156 8.95 3.83 -6.57
C GLU A 156 9.60 2.66 -5.85
N ILE A 157 8.80 1.85 -5.17
CA ILE A 157 9.26 0.70 -4.40
C ILE A 157 8.80 -0.57 -5.10
N THR A 158 9.73 -1.47 -5.37
CA THR A 158 9.44 -2.84 -5.81
C THR A 158 9.88 -3.80 -4.71
N GLY A 159 9.08 -4.80 -4.41
CA GLY A 159 9.39 -5.79 -3.40
C GLY A 159 8.45 -6.99 -3.44
N ASP A 160 8.79 -8.00 -2.70
CA ASP A 160 8.02 -9.23 -2.59
C ASP A 160 7.06 -9.12 -1.41
N LEU A 161 5.77 -9.29 -1.68
CA LEU A 161 4.70 -9.41 -0.69
C LEU A 161 4.30 -10.87 -0.57
N ASP A 162 4.47 -11.44 0.61
CA ASP A 162 3.90 -12.73 1.01
C ASP A 162 2.61 -12.45 1.79
N LEU A 163 1.48 -12.82 1.20
CA LEU A 163 0.15 -12.63 1.78
C LEU A 163 -0.67 -13.87 1.53
N HIS A 164 -1.29 -14.41 2.59
CA HIS A 164 -2.13 -15.61 2.51
C HIS A 164 -1.39 -16.81 1.88
N GLY A 165 -0.07 -16.93 2.15
CA GLY A 165 0.79 -17.98 1.61
C GLY A 165 1.15 -17.84 0.13
N VAL A 166 0.83 -16.72 -0.49
CA VAL A 166 1.17 -16.42 -1.89
C VAL A 166 2.17 -15.27 -1.94
N LYS A 167 3.34 -15.53 -2.53
CA LYS A 167 4.38 -14.52 -2.71
C LYS A 167 4.31 -13.92 -4.11
N LYS A 168 4.14 -12.61 -4.20
CA LYS A 168 4.12 -11.85 -5.45
C LYS A 168 5.04 -10.65 -5.35
N SER A 169 5.69 -10.31 -6.47
CA SER A 169 6.40 -9.03 -6.60
C SER A 169 5.39 -7.93 -6.87
N ILE A 170 5.44 -6.86 -6.07
CA ILE A 170 4.58 -5.69 -6.25
C ILE A 170 5.42 -4.43 -6.42
N THR A 171 4.94 -3.49 -7.25
CA THR A 171 5.57 -2.18 -7.43
C THR A 171 4.55 -1.09 -7.20
N PHE A 172 4.88 -0.12 -6.34
CA PHE A 172 3.99 0.97 -5.96
C PHE A 172 4.74 2.28 -5.69
N PRO A 173 4.09 3.45 -5.86
CA PRO A 173 4.67 4.74 -5.53
C PRO A 173 4.62 4.99 -4.02
N ALA A 174 5.61 5.71 -3.48
CA ALA A 174 5.64 6.12 -2.07
C ALA A 174 6.21 7.52 -1.92
N LYS A 175 5.74 8.24 -0.89
CA LYS A 175 6.34 9.49 -0.44
C LYS A 175 7.23 9.19 0.77
N ILE A 176 8.53 9.43 0.64
CA ILE A 176 9.50 9.14 1.69
C ILE A 176 10.26 10.41 2.02
N THR A 177 10.44 10.65 3.32
CA THR A 177 11.35 11.67 3.85
C THR A 177 12.32 11.01 4.81
N VAL A 178 13.60 11.37 4.71
CA VAL A 178 14.67 10.87 5.59
C VAL A 178 15.41 12.06 6.15
N ASP A 179 15.60 12.07 7.47
CA ASP A 179 16.38 13.08 8.19
C ASP A 179 17.33 12.43 9.20
N GLU A 180 18.04 13.23 10.00
CA GLU A 180 18.97 12.73 11.02
C GLU A 180 18.28 11.92 12.12
N ARG A 181 17.01 12.14 12.38
CA ARG A 181 16.23 11.48 13.44
C ARG A 181 15.59 10.17 12.99
N GLY A 182 15.38 10.01 11.66
CA GLY A 182 14.73 8.81 11.15
C GLY A 182 14.23 8.94 9.72
N ALA A 183 13.20 8.15 9.43
CA ALA A 183 12.54 8.18 8.14
C ALA A 183 11.01 8.10 8.31
N LYS A 184 10.26 8.71 7.38
CA LYS A 184 8.81 8.56 7.27
C LYS A 184 8.46 8.21 5.84
N GLY A 185 7.57 7.22 5.70
CA GLY A 185 7.06 6.78 4.41
C GLY A 185 5.53 6.72 4.44
N THR A 186 4.88 7.26 3.40
CA THR A 186 3.44 7.14 3.22
C THR A 186 3.15 6.65 1.81
N THR A 187 2.15 5.77 1.69
CA THR A 187 1.69 5.30 0.38
C THR A 187 0.22 4.87 0.44
N GLU A 188 -0.47 5.05 -0.67
CA GLU A 188 -1.81 4.52 -0.91
C GLU A 188 -1.84 3.90 -2.30
N PHE A 189 -2.16 2.62 -2.38
CA PHE A 189 -2.24 1.89 -3.64
C PHE A 189 -3.18 0.70 -3.53
N LYS A 190 -3.71 0.25 -4.66
CA LYS A 190 -4.60 -0.91 -4.74
C LYS A 190 -3.85 -2.17 -5.13
N ILE A 191 -4.27 -3.29 -4.56
CA ILE A 191 -3.92 -4.64 -4.99
C ILE A 191 -5.20 -5.40 -5.34
N ASN A 192 -5.08 -6.40 -6.21
CA ASN A 192 -6.15 -7.37 -6.40
C ASN A 192 -5.99 -8.50 -5.38
N ARG A 193 -6.97 -8.64 -4.48
CA ARG A 193 -6.95 -9.69 -3.43
C ARG A 193 -6.91 -11.11 -3.98
N LYS A 194 -7.46 -11.33 -5.20
CA LYS A 194 -7.46 -12.64 -5.86
C LYS A 194 -6.06 -13.08 -6.31
N ASP A 195 -5.13 -12.14 -6.55
CA ASP A 195 -3.73 -12.47 -6.82
C ASP A 195 -3.07 -13.19 -5.65
N PHE A 196 -3.64 -13.06 -4.45
CA PHE A 196 -3.21 -13.70 -3.20
C PHE A 196 -4.20 -14.77 -2.73
N GLN A 197 -5.03 -15.32 -3.65
CA GLN A 197 -6.00 -16.38 -3.38
C GLN A 197 -7.07 -16.04 -2.32
N ILE A 198 -7.32 -14.78 -2.04
CA ILE A 198 -8.44 -14.32 -1.22
C ILE A 198 -9.63 -14.13 -2.17
N VAL A 199 -10.41 -15.20 -2.37
CA VAL A 199 -11.37 -15.28 -3.48
C VAL A 199 -12.84 -15.16 -3.06
N TYR A 200 -13.14 -15.03 -1.76
CA TYR A 200 -14.52 -14.92 -1.28
C TYR A 200 -15.26 -13.77 -2.00
N ALA A 201 -16.35 -14.11 -2.66
CA ALA A 201 -17.05 -13.18 -3.55
C ALA A 201 -18.02 -12.23 -2.83
N GLY A 202 -18.36 -12.54 -1.57
CA GLY A 202 -19.45 -11.87 -0.85
C GLY A 202 -20.80 -12.53 -1.10
N LYS A 203 -21.87 -11.83 -0.71
CA LYS A 203 -23.26 -12.27 -1.01
C LYS A 203 -23.61 -11.93 -2.45
N ALA A 204 -24.53 -12.70 -3.04
CA ALA A 204 -24.90 -12.53 -4.45
C ALA A 204 -25.45 -11.15 -4.81
N ASP A 205 -26.09 -10.49 -3.84
CA ASP A 205 -26.67 -9.14 -3.95
C ASP A 205 -25.74 -8.03 -3.46
N ASP A 206 -24.58 -8.38 -2.90
CA ASP A 206 -23.60 -7.42 -2.36
C ASP A 206 -22.17 -7.93 -2.56
N LEU A 207 -21.73 -8.00 -3.81
CA LEU A 207 -20.43 -8.52 -4.19
C LEU A 207 -19.29 -7.62 -3.72
N ILE A 208 -18.21 -8.26 -3.26
CA ILE A 208 -16.98 -7.58 -2.84
C ILE A 208 -16.12 -7.31 -4.06
N LYS A 209 -15.65 -6.06 -4.21
CA LYS A 209 -14.69 -5.68 -5.25
C LYS A 209 -13.39 -6.49 -5.10
N ASP A 210 -12.75 -6.79 -6.23
CA ASP A 210 -11.49 -7.52 -6.23
C ASP A 210 -10.32 -6.63 -5.77
N GLU A 211 -10.41 -5.33 -6.03
CA GLU A 211 -9.42 -4.35 -5.60
C GLU A 211 -9.62 -3.98 -4.13
N VAL A 212 -8.52 -3.95 -3.40
CA VAL A 212 -8.41 -3.47 -2.01
C VAL A 212 -7.39 -2.34 -1.98
N LEU A 213 -7.76 -1.20 -1.41
CA LEU A 213 -6.86 -0.07 -1.19
C LEU A 213 -6.05 -0.32 0.08
N LEU A 214 -4.73 -0.30 -0.02
CA LEU A 214 -3.81 -0.29 1.11
C LEU A 214 -3.44 1.15 1.44
N LYS A 215 -3.45 1.50 2.73
CA LYS A 215 -3.09 2.82 3.27
C LYS A 215 -2.02 2.62 4.32
N ILE A 216 -0.80 2.97 3.99
CA ILE A 216 0.37 2.69 4.82
C ILE A 216 1.05 4.01 5.18
N SER A 217 1.28 4.21 6.48
CA SER A 217 2.07 5.30 7.02
C SER A 217 3.05 4.71 8.03
N LEU A 218 4.33 4.77 7.75
CA LEU A 218 5.37 4.21 8.59
C LEU A 218 6.34 5.31 9.03
N ALA A 219 6.64 5.35 10.32
CA ALA A 219 7.70 6.14 10.92
C ALA A 219 8.79 5.18 11.43
N PHE A 220 10.04 5.50 11.14
CA PHE A 220 11.21 4.71 11.54
C PHE A 220 12.16 5.58 12.34
N THR A 221 12.69 5.03 13.43
CA THR A 221 13.67 5.67 14.31
C THR A 221 14.87 4.76 14.51
N GLY A 222 16.04 5.33 14.81
CA GLY A 222 17.29 4.60 15.05
C GLY A 222 17.91 4.96 16.36
#